data_0d5b218bb2bbcbb8bb993a1ba1f4a7a7
#
_entry.id   0d5b218bb2bbcbb8bb993a1ba1f4a7a7
#
_cell.length_a   1.000
_cell.length_b   1.000
_cell.length_c   1.000
_cell.angle_alpha   90.00
_cell.angle_beta   90.00
_cell.angle_gamma   90.00
#
_symmetry.space_group_name_H-M   'P 1'
#
loop_
_entity.id
_entity.type
_entity.pdbx_description
1 polymer ?
#
loop_
_entity_poly.entity_id
_entity_poly.type
_entity_poly.pdbx_seq_one_letter_code
_entity_poly.pdbx_strand_id
1 'polypeptide(L)'
;MHSQATEQLNPKQLDPKKIAKVAIKMFFNISQQWALTSAQMHILLGQPSNSLFDKLKRNEVSNLPQETLDRISFISGIYIAVHTIFEDANQANSW
;
A
#
# COMPACT_ATOMS: atom_id res chain seq x y z
N MET A 1 15.83 -8.80 22.67
CA MET A 1 15.80 -7.91 21.77
C MET A 1 15.11 -8.26 20.58
N HIS A 2 15.39 -9.30 19.97
CA HIS A 2 14.68 -9.71 18.86
C HIS A 2 13.23 -9.86 19.13
N SER A 3 12.84 -10.15 20.35
CA SER A 3 11.43 -10.25 20.63
C SER A 3 10.71 -8.93 20.51
N GLN A 4 11.42 -7.83 20.68
CA GLN A 4 10.80 -6.52 20.51
C GLN A 4 10.39 -6.27 19.07
N ALA A 5 11.23 -6.65 18.14
CA ALA A 5 10.87 -6.51 16.74
C ALA A 5 9.66 -7.35 16.40
N THR A 6 9.57 -8.54 16.95
CA THR A 6 8.42 -9.40 16.76
C THR A 6 7.15 -8.77 17.33
N GLU A 7 7.26 -8.16 18.49
CA GLU A 7 6.13 -7.52 19.12
C GLU A 7 5.65 -6.34 18.30
N GLN A 8 6.57 -5.60 17.70
CA GLN A 8 6.19 -4.46 16.87
C GLN A 8 5.41 -4.88 15.64
N LEU A 9 5.57 -6.12 15.21
CA LEU A 9 4.86 -6.62 14.06
C LEU A 9 3.54 -7.28 14.41
N ASN A 10 3.18 -7.29 15.69
CA ASN A 10 1.92 -7.88 16.14
C ASN A 10 0.75 -6.99 15.70
N PRO A 11 -0.17 -7.49 14.86
CA PRO A 11 -1.26 -6.66 14.35
C PRO A 11 -2.15 -6.10 15.44
N LYS A 12 -2.25 -6.79 16.58
CA LYS A 12 -3.11 -6.33 17.66
C LYS A 12 -2.57 -5.08 18.35
N GLN A 13 -1.28 -4.80 18.18
CA GLN A 13 -0.64 -3.67 18.82
C GLN A 13 -0.46 -2.49 17.87
N LEU A 14 -0.85 -2.65 16.60
CA LEU A 14 -0.70 -1.58 15.63
C LEU A 14 -1.85 -0.58 15.77
N ASP A 15 -1.49 0.68 15.82
CA ASP A 15 -2.46 1.76 15.86
C ASP A 15 -3.16 1.85 14.49
N PRO A 16 -4.49 1.80 14.43
CA PRO A 16 -5.20 1.92 13.15
C PRO A 16 -4.84 3.17 12.36
N LYS A 17 -4.54 4.27 13.05
CA LYS A 17 -4.14 5.49 12.35
C LYS A 17 -2.80 5.33 11.66
N LYS A 18 -1.88 4.63 12.29
CA LYS A 18 -0.57 4.38 11.69
C LYS A 18 -0.69 3.41 10.53
N ILE A 19 -1.55 2.41 10.66
CA ILE A 19 -1.79 1.47 9.58
C ILE A 19 -2.33 2.21 8.36
N ALA A 20 -3.29 3.11 8.56
CA ALA A 20 -3.88 3.87 7.48
C ALA A 20 -2.83 4.73 6.78
N LYS A 21 -1.99 5.41 7.55
CA LYS A 21 -0.96 6.28 6.98
C LYS A 21 0.06 5.50 6.19
N VAL A 22 0.48 4.35 6.70
CA VAL A 22 1.46 3.52 6.01
C VAL A 22 0.85 2.95 4.73
N ALA A 23 -0.39 2.50 4.79
CA ALA A 23 -1.08 1.94 3.62
C ALA A 23 -1.21 2.99 2.52
N ILE A 24 -1.62 4.20 2.88
CA ILE A 24 -1.77 5.29 1.92
C ILE A 24 -0.43 5.62 1.28
N LYS A 25 0.61 5.75 2.08
CA LYS A 25 1.93 6.07 1.58
C LYS A 25 2.43 4.98 0.63
N MET A 26 2.21 3.72 0.99
CA MET A 26 2.62 2.61 0.15
C MET A 26 1.86 2.62 -1.18
N PHE A 27 0.56 2.90 -1.13
CA PHE A 27 -0.25 2.94 -2.34
C PHE A 27 0.26 4.01 -3.31
N PHE A 28 0.56 5.21 -2.81
CA PHE A 28 1.02 6.27 -3.70
C PHE A 28 2.44 6.02 -4.21
N ASN A 29 3.28 5.37 -3.42
CA ASN A 29 4.60 4.94 -3.91
C ASN A 29 4.47 3.95 -5.06
N ILE A 30 3.61 2.95 -4.90
CA ILE A 30 3.38 1.95 -5.94
C ILE A 30 2.81 2.61 -7.18
N SER A 31 1.84 3.50 -6.99
CA SER A 31 1.20 4.20 -8.10
C SER A 31 2.22 5.01 -8.90
N GLN A 32 3.15 5.63 -8.21
CA GLN A 32 4.19 6.40 -8.87
C GLN A 32 5.12 5.51 -9.67
N GLN A 33 5.51 4.38 -9.12
CA GLN A 33 6.38 3.45 -9.82
C GLN A 33 5.71 2.83 -11.05
N TRP A 34 4.40 2.63 -10.97
CA TRP A 34 3.63 2.07 -12.08
C TRP A 34 3.13 3.16 -13.04
N ALA A 35 3.44 4.42 -12.76
CA ALA A 35 3.02 5.56 -13.57
C ALA A 35 1.49 5.61 -13.76
N LEU A 36 0.76 5.38 -12.67
CA LEU A 36 -0.70 5.39 -12.73
C LEU A 36 -1.21 6.83 -12.81
N THR A 37 -2.26 7.02 -13.61
CA THR A 37 -2.95 8.30 -13.66
C THR A 37 -3.88 8.45 -12.47
N SER A 38 -4.35 9.68 -12.20
CA SER A 38 -5.31 9.90 -11.14
C SER A 38 -6.59 9.09 -11.36
N ALA A 39 -7.04 8.98 -12.62
CA ALA A 39 -8.23 8.19 -12.92
C ALA A 39 -8.03 6.73 -12.57
N GLN A 40 -6.85 6.19 -12.88
CA GLN A 40 -6.53 4.80 -12.56
C GLN A 40 -6.45 4.58 -11.05
N MET A 41 -5.86 5.54 -10.33
CA MET A 41 -5.81 5.45 -8.87
C MET A 41 -7.20 5.46 -8.26
N HIS A 42 -8.11 6.29 -8.80
CA HIS A 42 -9.50 6.31 -8.32
C HIS A 42 -10.15 4.94 -8.49
N ILE A 43 -9.97 4.32 -9.65
CA ILE A 43 -10.56 3.02 -9.92
C ILE A 43 -10.02 1.98 -8.94
N LEU A 44 -8.71 1.96 -8.73
CA LEU A 44 -8.08 0.98 -7.85
C LEU A 44 -8.52 1.16 -6.40
N LEU A 45 -8.81 2.39 -6.00
CA LEU A 45 -9.26 2.68 -4.63
C LEU A 45 -10.75 2.47 -4.43
N GLY A 46 -11.48 2.09 -5.47
CA GLY A 46 -12.91 1.86 -5.36
C GLY A 46 -13.74 3.11 -5.60
N GLN A 47 -13.26 4.03 -6.42
CA GLN A 47 -13.99 5.24 -6.81
C GLN A 47 -14.34 6.12 -5.61
N PRO A 48 -13.37 6.52 -4.78
CA PRO A 48 -13.68 7.43 -3.68
C PRO A 48 -14.11 8.80 -4.22
N SER A 49 -14.75 9.60 -3.37
CA SER A 49 -15.10 10.96 -3.75
C SER A 49 -13.82 11.76 -4.02
N ASN A 50 -13.92 12.81 -4.81
CA ASN A 50 -12.78 13.67 -5.06
C ASN A 50 -12.22 14.27 -3.77
N SER A 51 -13.11 14.60 -2.85
CA SER A 51 -12.73 15.15 -1.58
C SER A 51 -11.88 14.16 -0.78
N LEU A 52 -12.32 12.92 -0.73
CA LEU A 52 -11.57 11.88 -0.03
C LEU A 52 -10.25 11.59 -0.73
N PHE A 53 -10.27 11.55 -2.06
CA PHE A 53 -9.05 11.30 -2.82
C PHE A 53 -7.99 12.36 -2.55
N ASP A 54 -8.39 13.64 -2.50
CA ASP A 54 -7.48 14.72 -2.19
C ASP A 54 -6.87 14.58 -0.80
N LYS A 55 -7.70 14.18 0.17
CA LYS A 55 -7.20 13.94 1.53
C LYS A 55 -6.22 12.77 1.55
N LEU A 56 -6.48 11.74 0.78
CA LEU A 56 -5.57 10.61 0.68
C LEU A 56 -4.23 11.04 0.10
N LYS A 57 -4.25 11.88 -0.93
CA LYS A 57 -3.02 12.36 -1.55
C LYS A 57 -2.17 13.15 -0.56
N ARG A 58 -2.80 13.90 0.34
CA ARG A 58 -2.10 14.67 1.36
C ARG A 58 -1.80 13.85 2.61
N ASN A 59 -2.25 12.60 2.63
CA ASN A 59 -2.10 11.70 3.78
C ASN A 59 -2.70 12.32 5.05
N GLU A 60 -3.89 12.90 4.88
CA GLU A 60 -4.58 13.55 5.99
C GLU A 60 -5.72 12.72 6.55
N VAL A 61 -5.82 11.46 6.13
CA VAL A 61 -6.89 10.56 6.56
C VAL A 61 -6.36 9.70 7.70
N SER A 62 -7.04 9.74 8.84
CA SER A 62 -6.63 8.93 9.98
C SER A 62 -7.34 7.59 10.04
N ASN A 63 -8.47 7.45 9.33
CA ASN A 63 -9.21 6.20 9.24
C ASN A 63 -9.53 5.92 7.79
N LEU A 64 -9.31 4.67 7.37
CA LEU A 64 -9.69 4.24 6.02
C LEU A 64 -10.90 3.34 6.11
N PRO A 65 -11.86 3.48 5.16
CA PRO A 65 -12.91 2.46 5.05
C PRO A 65 -12.27 1.10 4.83
N GLN A 66 -12.87 0.05 5.37
CA GLN A 66 -12.31 -1.29 5.28
C GLN A 66 -12.13 -1.70 3.81
N GLU A 67 -13.08 -1.34 2.96
CA GLU A 67 -12.98 -1.66 1.54
C GLU A 67 -11.74 -1.04 0.90
N THR A 68 -11.46 0.23 1.22
CA THR A 68 -10.28 0.91 0.70
C THR A 68 -9.00 0.23 1.18
N LEU A 69 -8.97 -0.11 2.44
CA LEU A 69 -7.81 -0.78 3.02
C LEU A 69 -7.59 -2.15 2.38
N ASP A 70 -8.67 -2.88 2.14
CA ASP A 70 -8.57 -4.18 1.48
C ASP A 70 -8.02 -4.05 0.07
N ARG A 71 -8.45 -3.04 -0.67
CA ARG A 71 -7.95 -2.80 -2.03
C ARG A 71 -6.48 -2.46 -2.02
N ILE A 72 -6.05 -1.61 -1.09
CA ILE A 72 -4.64 -1.25 -0.98
C ILE A 72 -3.81 -2.48 -0.61
N SER A 73 -4.31 -3.31 0.29
CA SER A 73 -3.61 -4.54 0.68
C SER A 73 -3.45 -5.49 -0.51
N PHE A 74 -4.49 -5.60 -1.33
CA PHE A 74 -4.45 -6.46 -2.51
C PHE A 74 -3.41 -5.95 -3.50
N ILE A 75 -3.39 -4.64 -3.75
CA ILE A 75 -2.43 -4.01 -4.66
C ILE A 75 -1.01 -4.19 -4.14
N SER A 76 -0.82 -4.03 -2.84
CA SER A 76 0.50 -4.23 -2.23
C SER A 76 0.97 -5.67 -2.39
N GLY A 77 0.07 -6.63 -2.28
CA GLY A 77 0.40 -8.03 -2.51
C GLY A 77 0.85 -8.28 -3.93
N ILE A 78 0.16 -7.69 -4.90
CA ILE A 78 0.54 -7.81 -6.30
C ILE A 78 1.92 -7.19 -6.53
N TYR A 79 2.16 -6.02 -5.95
CA TYR A 79 3.43 -5.33 -6.10
C TYR A 79 4.59 -6.18 -5.58
N ILE A 80 4.42 -6.78 -4.40
CA ILE A 80 5.45 -7.63 -3.82
C ILE A 80 5.69 -8.85 -4.69
N ALA A 81 4.62 -9.48 -5.17
CA ALA A 81 4.73 -10.66 -6.02
C ALA A 81 5.47 -10.36 -7.31
N VAL A 82 5.15 -9.22 -7.95
CA VAL A 82 5.80 -8.83 -9.20
C VAL A 82 7.28 -8.59 -8.96
N HIS A 83 7.63 -7.89 -7.88
CA HIS A 83 9.03 -7.64 -7.58
C HIS A 83 9.81 -8.92 -7.33
N THR A 84 9.20 -9.86 -6.63
CA THR A 84 9.83 -11.16 -6.36
C THR A 84 10.10 -11.89 -7.68
N ILE A 85 9.14 -11.90 -8.58
CA ILE A 85 9.29 -12.58 -9.87
C ILE A 85 10.41 -11.93 -10.69
N PHE A 86 10.45 -10.59 -10.72
CA PHE A 86 11.49 -9.89 -11.48
C PHE A 86 12.87 -10.13 -10.89
N GLU A 87 13.00 -10.18 -9.59
CA GLU A 87 14.29 -10.46 -8.97
C GLU A 87 14.77 -11.86 -9.32
N ASP A 88 13.86 -12.83 -9.29
CA ASP A 88 14.20 -14.20 -9.66
C ASP A 88 14.64 -14.28 -11.12
N ALA A 89 13.92 -13.58 -11.99
CA ALA A 89 14.26 -13.56 -13.41
C ALA A 89 15.63 -12.92 -13.64
N ASN A 90 15.92 -11.83 -12.95
CA ASN A 90 17.22 -11.17 -13.06
C ASN A 90 18.33 -12.08 -12.61
N GLN A 91 18.12 -12.80 -11.50
CA GLN A 91 19.11 -13.75 -11.02
C GLN A 91 19.34 -14.88 -12.03
N ALA A 92 18.26 -15.38 -12.60
CA ALA A 92 18.36 -16.44 -13.61
C ALA A 92 19.12 -15.94 -14.84
N ASN A 93 18.92 -14.69 -15.23
CA ASN A 93 19.57 -14.14 -16.41
C ASN A 93 21.02 -13.79 -16.18
N SER A 94 21.45 -13.67 -14.94
CA SER A 94 22.84 -13.32 -14.68
C SER A 94 23.76 -14.55 -14.68
N TRP A 95 23.24 -15.73 -14.84
CA TRP A 95 24.03 -16.94 -14.99
C TRP A 95 24.47 -17.15 -16.42
#